data_95b3d2ee7b8939e7ab1016cbc20e7964
#
_entry.id   95b3d2ee7b8939e7ab1016cbc20e7964
#
_cell.length_a   1.000
_cell.length_b   1.000
_cell.length_c   1.000
_cell.angle_alpha   90.00
_cell.angle_beta   90.00
_cell.angle_gamma   90.00
#
_symmetry.space_group_name_H-M   'P 1'
#
loop_
_entity.id
_entity.type
_entity.pdbx_description
1 polymer ?
#
loop_
_entity_poly.entity_id
_entity_poly.type
_entity_poly.pdbx_seq_one_letter_code
_entity_poly.pdbx_strand_id
1 'polypeptide(L)'
;MKKQFFSNEKDGFYGTYYENPKGANCTMIGLFGDDPNDFMAKCGAKWLHKNGVNVMCMSPDVKNYGHVNFPLERIETAIKWLKSHGNKKIGIMGMSTAGMDSLVAASYFPDITLTFGLTPSDFVWQGFEQGEKDGCKEWPIPDASTLSWQGKPLAYMPFVYAHPEYYHKIEEETKGSGDITRSTHLFIDSEKAREHTCLLYTSPSPRDCS
;
A
#
# COMPACT_ATOMS: atom_id res chain seq x y z
N MET A 1 15.00 -0.66 -21.27
CA MET A 1 14.57 -0.03 -20.02
C MET A 1 15.62 -0.35 -18.98
N LYS A 2 16.32 0.64 -18.48
CA LYS A 2 17.34 0.46 -17.45
C LYS A 2 16.60 0.22 -16.13
N LYS A 3 17.02 -0.78 -15.36
CA LYS A 3 16.40 -1.18 -14.09
C LYS A 3 17.44 -1.11 -12.99
N GLN A 4 16.97 -0.74 -11.80
CA GLN A 4 17.74 -0.83 -10.57
C GLN A 4 16.88 -1.48 -9.51
N PHE A 5 17.42 -2.50 -8.83
CA PHE A 5 16.75 -3.24 -7.77
C PHE A 5 17.20 -2.73 -6.40
N PHE A 6 16.29 -2.77 -5.45
CA PHE A 6 16.49 -2.38 -4.05
C PHE A 6 16.00 -3.48 -3.12
N SER A 7 16.68 -3.66 -2.01
CA SER A 7 16.29 -4.59 -0.95
C SER A 7 16.11 -3.89 0.39
N ASN A 8 15.25 -4.45 1.23
CA ASN A 8 15.00 -3.87 2.57
C ASN A 8 16.28 -3.77 3.41
N GLU A 9 17.13 -4.80 3.37
CA GLU A 9 18.35 -4.86 4.18
C GLU A 9 19.41 -3.85 3.74
N LYS A 10 19.57 -3.67 2.44
CA LYS A 10 20.63 -2.83 1.89
C LYS A 10 20.20 -1.38 1.69
N ASP A 11 18.97 -1.19 1.21
CA ASP A 11 18.51 0.09 0.69
C ASP A 11 17.41 0.70 1.56
N GLY A 12 16.89 -0.04 2.55
CA GLY A 12 15.84 0.39 3.45
C GLY A 12 14.42 0.32 2.87
N PHE A 13 14.27 -0.20 1.65
CA PHE A 13 12.99 -0.50 1.01
C PHE A 13 13.14 -1.57 -0.06
N TYR A 14 12.07 -2.27 -0.38
CA TYR A 14 12.04 -3.26 -1.44
C TYR A 14 11.38 -2.70 -2.70
N GLY A 15 12.10 -2.67 -3.81
CA GLY A 15 11.59 -2.04 -5.01
C GLY A 15 12.40 -2.26 -6.27
N THR A 16 11.84 -1.79 -7.39
CA THR A 16 12.51 -1.74 -8.70
C THR A 16 12.26 -0.39 -9.35
N TYR A 17 13.31 0.33 -9.64
CA TYR A 17 13.26 1.57 -10.40
C TYR A 17 13.40 1.30 -11.89
N TYR A 18 12.49 1.84 -12.67
CA TYR A 18 12.48 1.77 -14.13
C TYR A 18 12.71 3.17 -14.69
N GLU A 19 13.92 3.42 -15.17
CA GLU A 19 14.28 4.70 -15.77
C GLU A 19 13.67 4.84 -17.16
N ASN A 20 13.04 5.98 -17.45
CA ASN A 20 12.54 6.28 -18.78
C ASN A 20 13.70 6.57 -19.74
N PRO A 21 13.81 5.84 -20.87
CA PRO A 21 14.92 6.00 -21.79
C PRO A 21 14.98 7.36 -22.50
N LYS A 22 13.88 8.10 -22.51
CA LYS A 22 13.81 9.45 -23.08
C LYS A 22 14.20 10.55 -22.11
N GLY A 23 14.55 10.17 -20.88
CA GLY A 23 14.78 11.09 -19.78
C GLY A 23 13.47 11.62 -19.22
N ALA A 24 13.32 11.57 -17.92
CA ALA A 24 12.19 12.15 -17.21
C ALA A 24 12.68 12.69 -15.87
N ASN A 25 12.10 13.80 -15.42
CA ASN A 25 12.37 14.39 -14.12
C ASN A 25 11.20 14.19 -13.14
N CYS A 26 10.26 13.35 -13.50
CA CYS A 26 9.12 12.93 -12.67
C CYS A 26 9.06 11.41 -12.56
N THR A 27 8.67 10.94 -11.39
CA THR A 27 8.54 9.51 -11.09
C THR A 27 7.20 9.24 -10.44
N MET A 28 6.58 8.13 -10.81
CA MET A 28 5.45 7.55 -10.10
C MET A 28 5.95 6.39 -9.23
N ILE A 29 5.75 6.48 -7.92
CA ILE A 29 5.87 5.34 -7.02
C ILE A 29 4.62 4.50 -7.20
N GLY A 30 4.77 3.25 -7.60
CA GLY A 30 3.68 2.30 -7.81
C GLY A 30 3.73 1.19 -6.78
N LEU A 31 2.66 1.05 -6.01
CA LEU A 31 2.47 -0.06 -5.09
C LEU A 31 1.67 -1.14 -5.82
N PHE A 32 2.36 -2.02 -6.54
CA PHE A 32 1.77 -2.94 -7.53
C PHE A 32 1.72 -4.41 -7.09
N GLY A 33 1.59 -4.68 -5.82
CA GLY A 33 1.42 -6.05 -5.34
C GLY A 33 2.69 -6.64 -4.72
N ASP A 34 2.88 -7.95 -4.89
CA ASP A 34 3.83 -8.74 -4.12
C ASP A 34 5.27 -8.74 -4.66
N ASP A 35 5.46 -8.38 -5.92
CA ASP A 35 6.79 -8.31 -6.53
C ASP A 35 6.92 -7.06 -7.42
N PRO A 36 7.84 -6.14 -7.08
CA PRO A 36 8.06 -4.91 -7.87
C PRO A 36 8.66 -5.15 -9.26
N ASN A 37 8.86 -6.40 -9.63
CA ASN A 37 9.36 -6.82 -10.94
C ASN A 37 8.47 -7.88 -11.61
N ASP A 38 7.29 -8.12 -11.13
CA ASP A 38 6.32 -9.06 -11.70
C ASP A 38 5.66 -8.54 -12.99
N PHE A 39 4.64 -9.26 -13.46
CA PHE A 39 3.89 -8.88 -14.64
C PHE A 39 3.14 -7.55 -14.46
N MET A 40 2.48 -7.35 -13.31
CA MET A 40 1.69 -6.14 -13.04
C MET A 40 2.59 -4.91 -12.95
N ALA A 41 3.71 -5.02 -12.21
CA ALA A 41 4.70 -3.96 -12.11
C ALA A 41 5.28 -3.59 -13.49
N LYS A 42 5.61 -4.59 -14.31
CA LYS A 42 6.11 -4.36 -15.69
C LYS A 42 5.07 -3.72 -16.60
N CYS A 43 3.80 -4.11 -16.49
CA CYS A 43 2.71 -3.50 -17.26
C CYS A 43 2.52 -2.03 -16.87
N GLY A 44 2.45 -1.74 -15.57
CA GLY A 44 2.35 -0.38 -15.05
C GLY A 44 3.54 0.48 -15.47
N ALA A 45 4.76 -0.03 -15.31
CA ALA A 45 5.97 0.65 -15.75
C ALA A 45 5.95 0.96 -17.25
N LYS A 46 5.57 0.00 -18.09
CA LYS A 46 5.50 0.18 -19.55
C LYS A 46 4.46 1.24 -19.94
N TRP A 47 3.32 1.26 -19.28
CA TRP A 47 2.28 2.24 -19.51
C TRP A 47 2.73 3.65 -19.12
N LEU A 48 3.29 3.82 -17.93
CA LEU A 48 3.81 5.11 -17.45
C LEU A 48 4.99 5.61 -18.29
N HIS A 49 5.87 4.73 -18.73
CA HIS A 49 6.98 5.08 -19.64
C HIS A 49 6.50 5.66 -20.97
N LYS A 50 5.41 5.13 -21.54
CA LYS A 50 4.82 5.70 -22.75
C LYS A 50 4.37 7.15 -22.56
N ASN A 51 4.02 7.51 -21.32
CA ASN A 51 3.61 8.85 -20.93
C ASN A 51 4.74 9.71 -20.36
N GLY A 52 6.00 9.32 -20.55
CA GLY A 52 7.16 10.14 -20.21
C GLY A 52 7.52 10.17 -18.72
N VAL A 53 7.15 9.14 -17.95
CA VAL A 53 7.35 9.07 -16.50
C VAL A 53 8.34 7.96 -16.14
N ASN A 54 9.21 8.19 -15.15
CA ASN A 54 9.95 7.13 -14.46
C ASN A 54 9.01 6.38 -13.52
N VAL A 55 9.34 5.15 -13.16
CA VAL A 55 8.52 4.35 -12.24
C VAL A 55 9.38 3.73 -11.17
N MET A 56 8.96 3.88 -9.92
CA MET A 56 9.47 3.14 -8.77
C MET A 56 8.39 2.18 -8.32
N CYS A 57 8.48 0.90 -8.70
CA CYS A 57 7.58 -0.12 -8.17
C CYS A 57 8.08 -0.55 -6.80
N MET A 58 7.19 -0.61 -5.82
CA MET A 58 7.51 -1.02 -4.46
C MET A 58 6.55 -2.12 -3.97
N SER A 59 7.04 -2.96 -3.09
CA SER A 59 6.28 -3.98 -2.35
C SER A 59 6.78 -4.05 -0.90
N PRO A 60 6.01 -4.62 0.03
CA PRO A 60 6.44 -4.75 1.42
C PRO A 60 7.72 -5.58 1.56
N ASP A 61 7.81 -6.70 0.85
CA ASP A 61 8.96 -7.59 0.84
C ASP A 61 8.95 -8.48 -0.41
N VAL A 62 9.95 -9.37 -0.53
CA VAL A 62 10.09 -10.31 -1.63
C VAL A 62 8.86 -11.22 -1.73
N LYS A 63 8.17 -11.15 -2.86
CA LYS A 63 6.96 -11.94 -3.14
C LYS A 63 5.94 -11.90 -2.00
N ASN A 64 5.76 -10.74 -1.42
CA ASN A 64 4.84 -10.55 -0.32
C ASN A 64 4.13 -9.19 -0.45
N TYR A 65 2.81 -9.22 -0.60
CA TYR A 65 1.97 -8.03 -0.56
C TYR A 65 1.25 -7.85 0.78
N GLY A 66 1.48 -8.75 1.74
CA GLY A 66 0.92 -8.63 3.09
C GLY A 66 1.45 -7.39 3.80
N HIS A 67 0.59 -6.77 4.58
CA HIS A 67 0.89 -5.55 5.31
C HIS A 67 0.62 -5.76 6.80
N VAL A 68 1.70 -5.83 7.58
CA VAL A 68 1.63 -5.83 9.04
C VAL A 68 2.61 -4.80 9.54
N ASN A 69 2.10 -3.67 10.01
CA ASN A 69 2.90 -2.52 10.43
C ASN A 69 3.95 -2.10 9.38
N PHE A 70 3.55 -2.07 8.10
CA PHE A 70 4.44 -1.65 7.03
C PHE A 70 4.98 -0.25 7.31
N PRO A 71 6.32 -0.09 7.43
CA PRO A 71 6.89 1.20 7.81
C PRO A 71 6.79 2.22 6.67
N LEU A 72 6.10 3.33 6.92
CA LEU A 72 6.02 4.45 5.97
C LEU A 72 7.41 5.03 5.64
N GLU A 73 8.38 4.85 6.52
CA GLU A 73 9.79 5.22 6.33
C GLU A 73 10.39 4.56 5.08
N ARG A 74 9.89 3.43 4.64
CA ARG A 74 10.34 2.79 3.39
C ARG A 74 9.97 3.63 2.18
N ILE A 75 8.77 4.22 2.19
CA ILE A 75 8.33 5.15 1.14
C ILE A 75 9.14 6.46 1.24
N GLU A 76 9.37 6.97 2.44
CA GLU A 76 10.22 8.14 2.66
C GLU A 76 11.63 7.93 2.11
N THR A 77 12.22 6.76 2.36
CA THR A 77 13.56 6.41 1.87
C THR A 77 13.60 6.37 0.34
N ALA A 78 12.58 5.79 -0.29
CA ALA A 78 12.45 5.80 -1.75
C ALA A 78 12.32 7.23 -2.30
N ILE A 79 11.53 8.10 -1.66
CA ILE A 79 11.40 9.53 -2.01
C ILE A 79 12.77 10.24 -1.94
N LYS A 80 13.51 10.05 -0.84
CA LYS A 80 14.85 10.62 -0.66
C LYS A 80 15.81 10.17 -1.75
N TRP A 81 15.78 8.87 -2.07
CA TRP A 81 16.58 8.32 -3.16
C TRP A 81 16.20 8.95 -4.52
N LEU A 82 14.93 9.04 -4.84
CA LEU A 82 14.44 9.63 -6.09
C LEU A 82 14.88 11.11 -6.23
N LYS A 83 14.76 11.89 -5.18
CA LYS A 83 15.21 13.30 -5.16
C LYS A 83 16.71 13.41 -5.40
N SER A 84 17.53 12.59 -4.75
CA SER A 84 18.99 12.58 -4.94
C SER A 84 19.41 12.17 -6.36
N HIS A 85 18.52 11.48 -7.10
CA HIS A 85 18.72 11.08 -8.50
C HIS A 85 18.00 12.00 -9.50
N GLY A 86 17.68 13.22 -9.09
CA GLY A 86 17.21 14.28 -9.99
C GLY A 86 15.72 14.27 -10.31
N ASN A 87 14.92 13.42 -9.63
CA ASN A 87 13.48 13.41 -9.80
C ASN A 87 12.85 14.57 -9.03
N LYS A 88 12.32 15.56 -9.74
CA LYS A 88 11.77 16.81 -9.17
C LYS A 88 10.31 16.71 -8.77
N LYS A 89 9.56 15.83 -9.44
CA LYS A 89 8.14 15.61 -9.19
C LYS A 89 7.92 14.14 -8.87
N ILE A 90 7.28 13.86 -7.76
CA ILE A 90 7.03 12.50 -7.28
C ILE A 90 5.53 12.34 -7.08
N GLY A 91 4.97 11.34 -7.75
CA GLY A 91 3.62 10.88 -7.50
C GLY A 91 3.63 9.50 -6.84
N ILE A 92 2.52 9.12 -6.26
CA ILE A 92 2.30 7.77 -5.72
C ILE A 92 0.97 7.22 -6.21
N MET A 93 0.92 5.91 -6.44
CA MET A 93 -0.31 5.24 -6.86
C MET A 93 -0.39 3.82 -6.32
N GLY A 94 -1.63 3.39 -6.07
CA GLY A 94 -1.93 2.02 -5.66
C GLY A 94 -3.40 1.68 -5.82
N MET A 95 -3.72 0.42 -5.61
CA MET A 95 -5.09 -0.10 -5.68
C MET A 95 -5.46 -0.78 -4.37
N SER A 96 -6.72 -0.66 -3.95
CA SER A 96 -7.25 -1.28 -2.71
C SER A 96 -6.41 -0.85 -1.50
N THR A 97 -5.83 -1.77 -0.74
CA THR A 97 -4.93 -1.48 0.39
C THR A 97 -3.78 -0.55 -0.03
N ALA A 98 -3.11 -0.84 -1.14
CA ALA A 98 -2.05 0.03 -1.68
C ALA A 98 -2.57 1.41 -2.11
N GLY A 99 -3.83 1.52 -2.48
CA GLY A 99 -4.50 2.80 -2.72
C GLY A 99 -4.62 3.62 -1.44
N MET A 100 -5.05 2.99 -0.35
CA MET A 100 -5.08 3.59 0.98
C MET A 100 -3.66 3.96 1.45
N ASP A 101 -2.68 3.07 1.31
CA ASP A 101 -1.27 3.36 1.64
C ASP A 101 -0.76 4.60 0.90
N SER A 102 -1.17 4.76 -0.37
CA SER A 102 -0.81 5.93 -1.19
C SER A 102 -1.39 7.23 -0.65
N LEU A 103 -2.65 7.21 -0.18
CA LEU A 103 -3.30 8.38 0.44
C LEU A 103 -2.63 8.74 1.76
N VAL A 104 -2.37 7.74 2.60
CA VAL A 104 -1.68 7.94 3.89
C VAL A 104 -0.27 8.48 3.66
N ALA A 105 0.51 7.87 2.77
CA ALA A 105 1.85 8.36 2.45
C ALA A 105 1.86 9.82 1.98
N ALA A 106 0.89 10.22 1.16
CA ALA A 106 0.76 11.60 0.70
C ALA A 106 0.43 12.59 1.83
N SER A 107 -0.25 12.14 2.89
CA SER A 107 -0.51 12.98 4.07
C SER A 107 0.73 13.17 4.95
N TYR A 108 1.67 12.22 4.92
CA TYR A 108 2.93 12.30 5.68
C TYR A 108 4.06 13.00 4.91
N PHE A 109 4.09 12.87 3.58
CA PHE A 109 5.23 13.30 2.78
C PHE A 109 4.83 14.39 1.77
N PRO A 110 5.10 15.67 2.07
CA PRO A 110 4.74 16.80 1.20
C PRO A 110 5.49 16.79 -0.14
N ASP A 111 6.53 15.99 -0.28
CA ASP A 111 7.24 15.77 -1.54
C ASP A 111 6.40 14.98 -2.57
N ILE A 112 5.34 14.29 -2.13
CA ILE A 112 4.38 13.65 -3.01
C ILE A 112 3.42 14.71 -3.54
N THR A 113 3.51 15.00 -4.83
CA THR A 113 2.73 16.08 -5.49
C THR A 113 1.51 15.59 -6.25
N LEU A 114 1.38 14.26 -6.39
CA LEU A 114 0.24 13.62 -7.04
C LEU A 114 -0.03 12.27 -6.37
N THR A 115 -1.28 12.02 -6.04
CA THR A 115 -1.72 10.72 -5.53
C THR A 115 -2.84 10.17 -6.39
N PHE A 116 -2.74 8.89 -6.73
CA PHE A 116 -3.78 8.17 -7.44
C PHE A 116 -4.13 6.88 -6.70
N GLY A 117 -5.28 6.86 -6.05
CA GLY A 117 -5.84 5.67 -5.40
C GLY A 117 -6.95 5.07 -6.26
N LEU A 118 -6.81 3.79 -6.61
CA LEU A 118 -7.89 3.03 -7.25
C LEU A 118 -8.61 2.21 -6.18
N THR A 119 -9.89 2.51 -5.97
CA THR A 119 -10.72 1.87 -4.93
C THR A 119 -10.06 1.84 -3.54
N PRO A 120 -9.50 2.96 -3.06
CA PRO A 120 -8.92 3.01 -1.72
C PRO A 120 -10.02 2.98 -0.66
N SER A 121 -9.68 2.51 0.54
CA SER A 121 -10.48 2.84 1.73
C SER A 121 -10.12 4.24 2.23
N ASP A 122 -11.03 4.85 2.98
CA ASP A 122 -10.86 6.13 3.65
C ASP A 122 -10.35 5.99 5.11
N PHE A 123 -9.96 4.78 5.49
CA PHE A 123 -9.38 4.44 6.80
C PHE A 123 -8.25 3.41 6.63
N VAL A 124 -7.36 3.36 7.62
CA VAL A 124 -6.30 2.36 7.70
C VAL A 124 -6.90 1.03 8.14
N TRP A 125 -6.60 -0.03 7.42
CA TRP A 125 -7.05 -1.37 7.74
C TRP A 125 -6.23 -2.04 8.84
N GLN A 126 -6.84 -3.03 9.51
CA GLN A 126 -6.09 -4.03 10.26
C GLN A 126 -5.06 -4.70 9.35
N GLY A 127 -3.90 -5.02 9.91
CA GLY A 127 -2.84 -5.71 9.20
C GLY A 127 -3.25 -7.12 8.76
N PHE A 128 -2.65 -7.57 7.67
CA PHE A 128 -2.88 -8.90 7.14
C PHE A 128 -1.58 -9.51 6.60
N GLU A 129 -1.44 -10.82 6.73
CA GLU A 129 -0.41 -11.59 6.05
C GLU A 129 -0.94 -12.08 4.70
N GLN A 130 -0.05 -12.24 3.74
CA GLN A 130 -0.39 -12.84 2.45
C GLN A 130 -0.76 -14.31 2.64
N GLY A 131 -1.85 -14.74 2.01
CA GLY A 131 -2.28 -16.12 1.97
C GLY A 131 -1.41 -16.99 1.05
N GLU A 132 -1.63 -18.30 1.08
CA GLU A 132 -0.83 -19.25 0.29
C GLU A 132 -1.12 -19.20 -1.21
N LYS A 133 -2.35 -18.85 -1.58
CA LYS A 133 -2.79 -18.83 -2.98
C LYS A 133 -3.00 -17.41 -3.49
N ASP A 134 -4.00 -16.76 -2.95
CA ASP A 134 -4.38 -15.38 -3.29
C ASP A 134 -5.26 -14.86 -2.15
N GLY A 135 -5.01 -13.65 -1.70
CA GLY A 135 -5.74 -13.07 -0.58
C GLY A 135 -4.95 -13.09 0.73
N CYS A 136 -5.65 -12.93 1.83
CA CYS A 136 -5.07 -12.85 3.15
C CYS A 136 -5.07 -14.21 3.83
N LYS A 137 -4.09 -14.44 4.70
CA LYS A 137 -4.06 -15.60 5.57
C LYS A 137 -5.23 -15.54 6.56
N GLU A 138 -6.00 -16.62 6.63
CA GLU A 138 -7.21 -16.68 7.44
C GLU A 138 -6.94 -16.57 8.93
N TRP A 139 -5.88 -17.26 9.40
CA TRP A 139 -5.63 -17.34 10.83
C TRP A 139 -4.17 -17.66 11.15
N PRO A 140 -3.58 -17.08 12.20
CA PRO A 140 -4.12 -16.00 13.03
C PRO A 140 -4.13 -14.64 12.31
N ILE A 141 -5.15 -13.83 12.57
CA ILE A 141 -5.23 -12.46 12.07
C ILE A 141 -4.36 -11.58 12.98
N PRO A 142 -3.41 -10.80 12.45
CA PRO A 142 -2.60 -9.94 13.27
C PRO A 142 -3.43 -8.85 13.97
N ASP A 143 -3.30 -8.70 15.28
CA ASP A 143 -3.82 -7.54 16.00
C ASP A 143 -2.85 -6.37 15.85
N ALA A 144 -2.78 -5.86 14.64
CA ALA A 144 -1.83 -4.85 14.21
C ALA A 144 -2.42 -3.99 13.09
N SER A 145 -1.86 -2.82 12.88
CA SER A 145 -2.17 -1.98 11.72
C SER A 145 -1.54 -2.53 10.43
N THR A 146 -2.08 -2.16 9.27
CA THR A 146 -1.36 -2.31 8.00
C THR A 146 -0.10 -1.44 7.97
N LEU A 147 -0.14 -0.26 8.58
CA LEU A 147 0.90 0.75 8.50
C LEU A 147 1.49 1.11 9.86
N SER A 148 2.74 1.53 9.84
CA SER A 148 3.42 2.10 11.01
C SER A 148 4.20 3.37 10.64
N TRP A 149 4.42 4.24 11.63
CA TRP A 149 5.26 5.42 11.53
C TRP A 149 6.11 5.58 12.79
N GLN A 150 7.41 5.77 12.63
CA GLN A 150 8.40 5.89 13.73
C GLN A 150 8.30 4.71 14.73
N GLY A 151 8.15 3.51 14.17
CA GLY A 151 8.05 2.28 14.95
C GLY A 151 6.73 2.10 15.71
N LYS A 152 5.74 2.96 15.49
CA LYS A 152 4.41 2.87 16.12
C LYS A 152 3.36 2.51 15.09
N PRO A 153 2.51 1.49 15.35
CA PRO A 153 1.36 1.21 14.51
C PRO A 153 0.47 2.45 14.37
N LEU A 154 -0.06 2.69 13.18
CA LEU A 154 -1.12 3.67 12.99
C LEU A 154 -2.42 3.11 13.57
N ALA A 155 -3.33 3.99 13.99
CA ALA A 155 -4.65 3.56 14.36
C ALA A 155 -5.34 2.94 13.13
N TYR A 156 -6.10 1.87 13.32
CA TYR A 156 -6.66 1.08 12.24
C TYR A 156 -8.09 0.62 12.54
N MET A 157 -8.81 0.29 11.49
CA MET A 157 -10.12 -0.32 11.52
C MET A 157 -9.97 -1.84 11.61
N PRO A 158 -10.42 -2.48 12.70
CA PRO A 158 -10.36 -3.93 12.80
C PRO A 158 -11.36 -4.59 11.85
N PHE A 159 -10.99 -5.75 11.33
CA PHE A 159 -11.90 -6.60 10.59
C PHE A 159 -12.90 -7.28 11.52
N VAL A 160 -14.16 -7.34 11.11
CA VAL A 160 -15.23 -7.98 11.92
C VAL A 160 -14.98 -9.46 12.11
N TYR A 161 -14.38 -10.13 11.13
CA TYR A 161 -14.05 -11.55 11.22
C TYR A 161 -12.92 -11.87 12.22
N ALA A 162 -12.23 -10.86 12.75
CA ALA A 162 -11.35 -11.04 13.92
C ALA A 162 -12.17 -11.44 15.19
N HIS A 163 -13.50 -11.29 15.14
CA HIS A 163 -14.41 -11.74 16.18
C HIS A 163 -14.82 -13.20 15.92
N PRO A 164 -14.67 -14.11 16.91
CA PRO A 164 -14.97 -15.55 16.73
C PRO A 164 -16.37 -15.86 16.21
N GLU A 165 -17.37 -15.04 16.57
CA GLU A 165 -18.76 -15.21 16.16
C GLU A 165 -18.98 -14.99 14.65
N TYR A 166 -18.10 -14.26 13.98
CA TYR A 166 -18.16 -14.02 12.53
C TYR A 166 -17.30 -15.00 11.75
N TYR A 167 -16.30 -15.60 12.40
CA TYR A 167 -15.36 -16.51 11.76
C TYR A 167 -16.06 -17.70 11.09
N HIS A 168 -16.98 -18.36 11.79
CA HIS A 168 -17.72 -19.50 11.23
C HIS A 168 -18.54 -19.14 9.99
N LYS A 169 -19.14 -17.94 9.99
CA LYS A 169 -19.89 -17.47 8.83
C LYS A 169 -19.00 -17.26 7.62
N ILE A 170 -17.82 -16.74 7.85
CA ILE A 170 -16.81 -16.50 6.83
C ILE A 170 -16.23 -17.82 6.31
N GLU A 171 -15.96 -18.77 7.19
CA GLU A 171 -15.51 -20.11 6.84
C GLU A 171 -16.53 -20.83 5.96
N GLU A 172 -17.82 -20.67 6.21
CA GLU A 172 -18.89 -21.19 5.35
C GLU A 172 -18.90 -20.57 3.96
N GLU A 173 -18.65 -19.26 3.86
CA GLU A 173 -18.63 -18.54 2.59
C GLU A 173 -17.36 -18.83 1.77
N THR A 174 -16.25 -19.15 2.43
CA THR A 174 -14.95 -19.36 1.80
C THR A 174 -14.60 -20.82 1.53
N LYS A 175 -15.52 -21.75 1.74
CA LYS A 175 -15.33 -23.22 1.69
C LYS A 175 -14.25 -23.70 0.70
N GLY A 176 -13.12 -24.13 1.25
CA GLY A 176 -12.10 -24.84 0.51
C GLY A 176 -11.04 -24.01 -0.21
N SER A 177 -11.04 -22.70 -0.08
CA SER A 177 -9.99 -21.85 -0.66
C SER A 177 -8.70 -21.79 0.19
N GLY A 178 -8.82 -22.02 1.50
CA GLY A 178 -7.72 -21.88 2.46
C GLY A 178 -7.29 -20.42 2.71
N ASP A 179 -7.88 -19.46 1.98
CA ASP A 179 -7.63 -18.03 2.11
C ASP A 179 -8.95 -17.28 2.28
N ILE A 180 -8.94 -16.20 3.03
CA ILE A 180 -10.08 -15.29 3.14
C ILE A 180 -10.31 -14.63 1.79
N THR A 181 -11.49 -14.85 1.21
CA THR A 181 -11.83 -14.26 -0.08
C THR A 181 -12.07 -12.77 0.02
N ARG A 182 -12.01 -12.07 -1.10
CA ARG A 182 -12.16 -10.61 -1.18
C ARG A 182 -13.44 -10.07 -0.55
N SER A 183 -14.50 -10.87 -0.49
CA SER A 183 -15.77 -10.47 0.14
C SER A 183 -15.67 -10.33 1.66
N THR A 184 -14.77 -11.04 2.30
CA THR A 184 -14.59 -11.02 3.75
C THR A 184 -13.87 -9.79 4.27
N HIS A 185 -13.11 -9.11 3.43
CA HIS A 185 -12.50 -7.82 3.77
C HIS A 185 -13.51 -6.68 3.94
N LEU A 186 -14.76 -6.89 3.56
CA LEU A 186 -15.81 -5.87 3.59
C LEU A 186 -16.58 -5.83 4.92
N PHE A 187 -16.38 -6.77 5.81
CA PHE A 187 -17.01 -6.76 7.11
C PHE A 187 -16.22 -5.87 8.07
N ILE A 188 -16.72 -4.66 8.23
CA ILE A 188 -16.16 -3.66 9.12
C ILE A 188 -16.99 -3.65 10.39
N ASP A 189 -16.35 -3.62 11.55
CA ASP A 189 -17.02 -3.36 12.81
C ASP A 189 -17.62 -1.95 12.78
N SER A 190 -18.95 -1.86 12.59
CA SER A 190 -19.63 -0.59 12.39
C SER A 190 -19.62 0.33 13.62
N GLU A 191 -19.43 -0.21 14.83
CA GLU A 191 -19.29 0.60 16.05
C GLU A 191 -17.90 1.23 16.09
N LYS A 192 -16.87 0.44 15.88
CA LYS A 192 -15.47 0.94 15.78
C LYS A 192 -15.23 1.79 14.54
N ALA A 193 -15.98 1.55 13.44
CA ALA A 193 -15.92 2.41 12.28
C ALA A 193 -16.21 3.88 12.60
N ARG A 194 -17.16 4.13 13.49
CA ARG A 194 -17.49 5.50 13.94
C ARG A 194 -16.39 6.14 14.78
N GLU A 195 -15.64 5.35 15.53
CA GLU A 195 -14.52 5.84 16.34
C GLU A 195 -13.28 6.15 15.49
N HIS A 196 -13.08 5.42 14.39
CA HIS A 196 -11.87 5.47 13.56
C HIS A 196 -12.03 6.19 12.22
N THR A 197 -13.24 6.52 11.78
CA THR A 197 -13.49 7.27 10.53
C THR A 197 -12.85 8.65 10.50
N CYS A 198 -12.41 9.17 11.63
CA CYS A 198 -11.74 10.48 11.69
C CYS A 198 -10.25 10.46 11.32
N LEU A 199 -9.61 9.32 11.09
CA LEU A 199 -8.15 9.26 10.98
C LEU A 199 -7.59 9.75 9.64
N LEU A 200 -8.35 9.60 8.55
CA LEU A 200 -8.00 10.21 7.27
C LEU A 200 -8.50 11.66 7.16
N TYR A 201 -9.49 12.03 7.95
CA TYR A 201 -10.00 13.40 8.03
C TYR A 201 -9.18 14.34 8.93
N THR A 202 -8.21 13.85 9.68
CA THR A 202 -7.32 14.68 10.50
C THR A 202 -6.18 15.34 9.69
N SER A 203 -6.01 14.96 8.43
CA SER A 203 -5.26 15.79 7.51
C SER A 203 -6.24 16.80 6.90
N PRO A 204 -6.10 18.12 7.15
CA PRO A 204 -7.03 19.08 6.60
C PRO A 204 -6.96 19.00 5.07
N SER A 205 -8.04 18.47 4.48
CA SER A 205 -8.23 18.62 3.05
C SER A 205 -8.25 20.13 2.75
N PRO A 206 -7.59 20.60 1.70
CA PRO A 206 -7.71 22.00 1.26
C PRO A 206 -9.15 22.45 1.02
N ARG A 207 -10.11 21.55 0.99
CA ARG A 207 -11.56 21.81 0.83
C ARG A 207 -12.29 22.12 2.14
N ASP A 208 -11.68 21.78 3.29
CA ASP A 208 -12.31 22.01 4.60
C ASP A 208 -11.89 23.36 5.22
N CYS A 209 -11.13 24.15 4.48
CA CYS A 209 -10.70 25.48 4.85
C CYS A 209 -11.53 26.61 4.17
N SER A 210 -12.72 26.32 3.68
CA SER A 210 -13.64 27.32 3.10
C SER A 210 -14.86 27.56 3.96
#